data_965e109765f37eff33cbbacc3b944e6b
#
_entry.id   965e109765f37eff33cbbacc3b944e6b
#
_cell.length_a   1.000
_cell.length_b   1.000
_cell.length_c   1.000
_cell.angle_alpha   90.00
_cell.angle_beta   90.00
_cell.angle_gamma   90.00
#
_symmetry.space_group_name_H-M   'P 1'
#
loop_
_entity.id
_entity.type
_entity.pdbx_description
1 polymer ?
#
loop_
_entity_poly.entity_id
_entity_poly.type
_entity_poly.pdbx_seq_one_letter_code
_entity_poly.pdbx_strand_id
1 'polypeptide(L)'
;MIFIIAKVGYSSSIVFYDSMITEITTNERMDTVSSLGYAYGYIGSVIPFILCLVLVLGYEFIGVSQGTAMIFAFLLTAVWWIVCSGPLLKRYRQSAYQEKPGNPIANTFRQLAKSFKEAKKQKHIFIYLVAFFFFIDGVYTII
;
A
#
# COMPACT_ATOMS: atom_id res chain seq x y z
N MET A 1 7.13 19.88 -0.45
CA MET A 1 8.09 18.94 0.18
C MET A 1 7.40 17.86 1.01
N ILE A 2 6.63 18.19 2.04
CA ILE A 2 5.96 17.22 2.95
C ILE A 2 5.09 16.22 2.16
N PHE A 3 4.30 16.68 1.19
CA PHE A 3 3.47 15.81 0.35
C PHE A 3 4.27 14.75 -0.41
N ILE A 4 5.42 15.10 -0.97
CA ILE A 4 6.29 14.16 -1.69
C ILE A 4 6.81 13.08 -0.74
N ILE A 5 7.27 13.48 0.45
CA ILE A 5 7.76 12.54 1.48
C ILE A 5 6.62 11.59 1.91
N ALA A 6 5.42 12.13 2.15
CA ALA A 6 4.26 11.33 2.51
C ALA A 6 3.88 10.34 1.39
N LYS A 7 3.91 10.78 0.12
CA LYS A 7 3.61 9.92 -1.03
C LYS A 7 4.64 8.80 -1.19
N VAL A 8 5.92 9.11 -1.03
CA VAL A 8 6.99 8.09 -1.07
C VAL A 8 6.82 7.09 0.08
N GLY A 9 6.56 7.56 1.31
CA GLY A 9 6.31 6.70 2.46
C GLY A 9 5.11 5.78 2.25
N TYR A 10 4.02 6.31 1.74
CA TYR A 10 2.81 5.54 1.39
C TYR A 10 3.11 4.47 0.35
N SER A 11 3.72 4.84 -0.78
CA SER A 11 4.04 3.89 -1.85
C SER A 11 4.99 2.79 -1.37
N SER A 12 5.98 3.14 -0.56
CA SER A 12 6.90 2.16 0.05
C SER A 12 6.16 1.21 0.99
N SER A 13 5.22 1.70 1.80
CA SER A 13 4.45 0.86 2.74
C SER A 13 3.61 -0.20 2.01
N ILE A 14 3.04 0.14 0.84
CA ILE A 14 2.29 -0.81 0.01
C ILE A 14 3.21 -1.92 -0.50
N VAL A 15 4.41 -1.59 -1.00
CA VAL A 15 5.37 -2.60 -1.48
C VAL A 15 5.74 -3.58 -0.37
N PHE A 16 5.98 -3.09 0.85
CA PHE A 16 6.22 -3.97 2.00
C PHE A 16 5.00 -4.82 2.35
N TYR A 17 3.81 -4.23 2.35
CA TYR A 17 2.57 -4.96 2.62
C TYR A 17 2.33 -6.08 1.60
N ASP A 18 2.48 -5.80 0.31
CA ASP A 18 2.32 -6.80 -0.73
C ASP A 18 3.36 -7.92 -0.64
N SER A 19 4.59 -7.60 -0.22
CA SER A 19 5.63 -8.61 -0.03
C SER A 19 5.33 -9.57 1.12
N MET A 20 4.60 -9.14 2.15
CA MET A 20 4.24 -9.98 3.31
C MET A 20 3.34 -11.17 2.92
N ILE A 21 2.56 -11.05 1.85
CA ILE A 21 1.63 -12.11 1.44
C ILE A 21 2.37 -13.41 1.14
N THR A 22 3.56 -13.34 0.56
CA THR A 22 4.40 -14.50 0.23
C THR A 22 4.92 -15.25 1.46
N GLU A 23 4.96 -14.59 2.62
CA GLU A 23 5.41 -15.18 3.88
C GLU A 23 4.26 -15.71 4.75
N ILE A 24 3.03 -15.18 4.57
CA ILE A 24 1.88 -15.55 5.42
C ILE A 24 1.08 -16.71 4.83
N THR A 25 1.22 -17.01 3.54
CA THR A 25 0.43 -18.06 2.88
C THR A 25 1.27 -18.89 1.91
N THR A 26 0.73 -20.05 1.52
CA THR A 26 1.32 -20.92 0.49
C THR A 26 0.88 -20.46 -0.90
N ASN A 27 1.67 -20.80 -1.93
CA ASN A 27 1.36 -20.45 -3.33
C ASN A 27 -0.04 -20.87 -3.77
N GLU A 28 -0.55 -22.01 -3.28
CA GLU A 28 -1.88 -22.52 -3.60
C GLU A 28 -3.03 -21.66 -3.07
N ARG A 29 -2.80 -20.93 -1.99
CA ARG A 29 -3.82 -20.08 -1.31
C ARG A 29 -3.59 -18.60 -1.52
N MET A 30 -2.55 -18.22 -2.22
CA MET A 30 -2.14 -16.82 -2.38
C MET A 30 -3.27 -15.96 -2.98
N ASP A 31 -3.91 -16.45 -4.05
CA ASP A 31 -5.01 -15.74 -4.70
C ASP A 31 -6.22 -15.55 -3.78
N THR A 32 -6.55 -16.60 -3.01
CA THR A 32 -7.67 -16.52 -2.06
C THR A 32 -7.40 -15.54 -0.93
N VAL A 33 -6.19 -15.58 -0.35
CA VAL A 33 -5.80 -14.67 0.74
C VAL A 33 -5.70 -13.24 0.25
N SER A 34 -5.14 -13.02 -0.94
CA SER A 34 -5.08 -11.70 -1.57
C SER A 34 -6.47 -11.13 -1.83
N SER A 35 -7.36 -11.93 -2.45
CA SER A 35 -8.75 -11.51 -2.75
C SER A 35 -9.54 -11.17 -1.49
N LEU A 36 -9.40 -11.98 -0.43
CA LEU A 36 -10.03 -11.69 0.87
C LEU A 36 -9.44 -10.42 1.50
N GLY A 37 -8.12 -10.22 1.41
CA GLY A 37 -7.46 -9.00 1.89
C GLY A 37 -8.03 -7.74 1.23
N TYR A 38 -8.19 -7.75 -0.08
CA TYR A 38 -8.83 -6.65 -0.82
C TYR A 38 -10.29 -6.47 -0.42
N ALA A 39 -11.08 -7.55 -0.33
CA ALA A 39 -12.49 -7.49 0.06
C ALA A 39 -12.66 -6.85 1.46
N TYR A 40 -11.90 -7.32 2.46
CA TYR A 40 -11.91 -6.72 3.79
C TYR A 40 -11.39 -5.28 3.81
N GLY A 41 -10.42 -4.96 2.98
CA GLY A 41 -9.92 -3.60 2.81
C GLY A 41 -10.99 -2.64 2.31
N TYR A 42 -11.75 -3.04 1.28
CA TYR A 42 -12.88 -2.25 0.78
C TYR A 42 -13.99 -2.08 1.82
N ILE A 43 -14.40 -3.16 2.48
CA ILE A 43 -15.42 -3.09 3.55
C ILE A 43 -14.93 -2.18 4.69
N GLY A 44 -13.68 -2.36 5.12
CA GLY A 44 -13.08 -1.55 6.19
C GLY A 44 -12.93 -0.07 5.85
N SER A 45 -12.77 0.28 4.57
CA SER A 45 -12.66 1.67 4.12
C SER A 45 -13.99 2.42 4.06
N VAL A 46 -15.12 1.72 3.96
CA VAL A 46 -16.46 2.32 3.93
C VAL A 46 -16.77 3.05 5.23
N ILE A 47 -16.35 2.50 6.36
CA ILE A 47 -16.63 3.08 7.69
C ILE A 47 -16.01 4.49 7.83
N PRO A 48 -14.68 4.66 7.70
CA PRO A 48 -14.07 5.98 7.80
C PRO A 48 -14.55 6.92 6.69
N PHE A 49 -14.85 6.39 5.50
CA PHE A 49 -15.39 7.18 4.39
C PHE A 49 -16.73 7.83 4.77
N ILE A 50 -17.70 7.05 5.29
CA ILE A 50 -19.00 7.57 5.72
C ILE A 50 -18.82 8.58 6.84
N LEU A 51 -17.98 8.30 7.84
CA LEU A 51 -17.72 9.24 8.93
C LEU A 51 -17.11 10.55 8.43
N CYS A 52 -16.14 10.51 7.52
CA CYS A 52 -15.58 11.70 6.90
C CYS A 52 -16.61 12.47 6.09
N LEU A 53 -17.47 11.77 5.35
CA LEU A 53 -18.54 12.39 4.56
C LEU A 53 -19.52 13.13 5.46
N VAL A 54 -19.97 12.49 6.55
CA VAL A 54 -20.86 13.13 7.54
C VAL A 54 -20.20 14.36 8.17
N LEU A 55 -18.92 14.28 8.53
CA LEU A 55 -18.19 15.42 9.09
C LEU A 55 -18.06 16.58 8.09
N VAL A 56 -17.73 16.29 6.83
CA VAL A 56 -17.46 17.32 5.81
C VAL A 56 -18.74 17.91 5.26
N LEU A 57 -19.83 17.16 5.13
CA LEU A 57 -21.12 17.66 4.66
C LEU A 57 -21.94 18.27 5.79
N GLY A 58 -21.77 17.77 7.01
CA GLY A 58 -22.52 18.20 8.20
C GLY A 58 -21.83 19.31 9.01
N TYR A 59 -20.79 19.97 8.48
CA TYR A 59 -20.02 20.96 9.23
C TYR A 59 -20.86 22.10 9.80
N GLU A 60 -21.90 22.52 9.08
CA GLU A 60 -22.82 23.59 9.54
C GLU A 60 -23.63 23.15 10.77
N PHE A 61 -24.11 21.89 10.79
CA PHE A 61 -24.86 21.33 11.92
C PHE A 61 -24.00 21.17 13.17
N ILE A 62 -22.69 20.94 12.98
CA ILE A 62 -21.73 20.78 14.07
C ILE A 62 -21.25 22.17 14.57
N GLY A 63 -21.51 23.24 13.81
CA GLY A 63 -21.11 24.60 14.17
C GLY A 63 -19.62 24.89 14.00
N VAL A 64 -18.94 24.16 13.11
CA VAL A 64 -17.51 24.34 12.80
C VAL A 64 -17.31 24.87 11.38
N SER A 65 -16.15 25.47 11.11
CA SER A 65 -15.82 25.85 9.73
C SER A 65 -15.53 24.62 8.87
N GLN A 66 -15.78 24.73 7.56
CA GLN A 66 -15.46 23.66 6.60
C GLN A 66 -13.99 23.22 6.68
N GLY A 67 -13.06 24.16 6.85
CA GLY A 67 -11.63 23.85 7.02
C GLY A 67 -11.35 23.02 8.26
N THR A 68 -12.04 23.33 9.38
CA THR A 68 -11.93 22.55 10.63
C THR A 68 -12.49 21.12 10.45
N ALA A 69 -13.62 20.98 9.77
CA ALA A 69 -14.21 19.68 9.46
C ALA A 69 -13.27 18.80 8.60
N MET A 70 -12.59 19.40 7.62
CA MET A 70 -11.56 18.71 6.83
C MET A 70 -10.37 18.24 7.68
N ILE A 71 -9.89 19.07 8.61
CA ILE A 71 -8.82 18.68 9.53
C ILE A 71 -9.23 17.46 10.36
N PHE A 72 -10.46 17.47 10.91
CA PHE A 72 -10.97 16.32 11.66
C PHE A 72 -11.11 15.06 10.79
N ALA A 73 -11.53 15.18 9.53
CA ALA A 73 -11.59 14.05 8.60
C ALA A 73 -10.21 13.45 8.33
N PHE A 74 -9.17 14.27 8.15
CA PHE A 74 -7.80 13.82 8.00
C PHE A 74 -7.27 13.12 9.26
N LEU A 75 -7.53 13.69 10.44
CA LEU A 75 -7.14 13.09 11.72
C LEU A 75 -7.84 11.74 11.94
N LEU A 76 -9.14 11.66 11.66
CA LEU A 76 -9.91 10.41 11.73
C LEU A 76 -9.31 9.33 10.83
N THR A 77 -8.99 9.67 9.60
CA THR A 77 -8.37 8.74 8.64
C THR A 77 -7.00 8.29 9.14
N ALA A 78 -6.18 9.18 9.68
CA ALA A 78 -4.86 8.85 10.23
C ALA A 78 -4.98 7.89 11.42
N VAL A 79 -5.89 8.16 12.36
CA VAL A 79 -6.16 7.29 13.52
C VAL A 79 -6.67 5.93 13.06
N TRP A 80 -7.60 5.88 12.11
CA TRP A 80 -8.11 4.65 11.53
C TRP A 80 -6.99 3.78 10.95
N TRP A 81 -6.09 4.39 10.20
CA TRP A 81 -4.92 3.71 9.63
C TRP A 81 -4.01 3.10 10.71
N ILE A 82 -3.72 3.86 11.76
CA ILE A 82 -2.89 3.38 12.88
C ILE A 82 -3.56 2.21 13.59
N VAL A 83 -4.86 2.31 13.87
CA VAL A 83 -5.64 1.27 14.55
C VAL A 83 -5.68 -0.02 13.72
N CYS A 84 -5.98 0.09 12.43
CA CYS A 84 -6.04 -1.07 11.53
C CYS A 84 -4.67 -1.69 11.26
N SER A 85 -3.58 -0.91 11.26
CA SER A 85 -2.22 -1.42 11.09
C SER A 85 -1.67 -2.07 12.36
N GLY A 86 -2.21 -1.73 13.52
CA GLY A 86 -1.74 -2.22 14.83
C GLY A 86 -1.67 -3.75 14.96
N PRO A 87 -2.73 -4.51 14.62
CA PRO A 87 -2.70 -5.97 14.66
C PRO A 87 -1.66 -6.59 13.75
N LEU A 88 -1.46 -6.01 12.54
CA LEU A 88 -0.45 -6.45 11.59
C LEU A 88 0.95 -6.29 12.19
N LEU A 89 1.28 -5.11 12.70
CA LEU A 89 2.59 -4.83 13.28
C LEU A 89 2.89 -5.68 14.53
N LYS A 90 1.86 -6.06 15.30
CA LYS A 90 2.02 -6.89 16.50
C LYS A 90 2.17 -8.38 16.19
N ARG A 91 1.52 -8.87 15.14
CA ARG A 91 1.45 -10.31 14.84
C ARG A 91 2.38 -10.76 13.73
N TYR A 92 2.78 -9.86 12.84
CA TYR A 92 3.71 -10.19 11.78
C TYR A 92 5.08 -10.52 12.34
N ARG A 93 5.58 -11.69 11.98
CA ARG A 93 6.96 -12.13 12.25
C ARG A 93 7.59 -12.49 10.92
N GLN A 94 8.60 -11.76 10.55
CA GLN A 94 9.38 -12.06 9.35
C GLN A 94 10.03 -13.43 9.50
N SER A 95 9.72 -14.34 8.58
CA SER A 95 10.23 -15.71 8.54
C SER A 95 11.46 -15.81 7.62
N ALA A 96 11.51 -15.04 6.55
CA ALA A 96 12.63 -15.01 5.61
C ALA A 96 13.61 -13.89 6.00
N TYR A 97 14.75 -14.26 6.60
CA TYR A 97 15.81 -13.34 6.95
C TYR A 97 17.00 -13.52 6.02
N GLN A 98 17.37 -12.46 5.31
CA GLN A 98 18.65 -12.42 4.59
C GLN A 98 19.73 -11.81 5.49
N GLU A 99 20.89 -12.47 5.53
CA GLU A 99 22.06 -11.89 6.20
C GLU A 99 22.39 -10.51 5.63
N LYS A 100 22.71 -9.57 6.53
CA LYS A 100 23.02 -8.18 6.11
C LYS A 100 24.25 -8.18 5.22
N PRO A 101 24.12 -7.84 3.94
CA PRO A 101 25.29 -7.65 3.10
C PRO A 101 26.09 -6.43 3.57
N GLY A 102 27.41 -6.49 3.49
CA GLY A 102 28.32 -5.44 3.98
C GLY A 102 28.06 -4.04 3.38
N ASN A 103 27.35 -3.96 2.23
CA ASN A 103 26.97 -2.68 1.62
C ASN A 103 25.52 -2.77 1.09
N PRO A 104 24.50 -2.43 1.93
CA PRO A 104 23.10 -2.69 1.62
C PRO A 104 22.62 -1.97 0.36
N ILE A 105 23.03 -0.71 0.14
CA ILE A 105 22.57 0.10 -1.00
C ILE A 105 23.12 -0.48 -2.32
N ALA A 106 24.42 -0.72 -2.42
CA ALA A 106 25.04 -1.26 -3.62
C ALA A 106 24.48 -2.66 -3.98
N ASN A 107 24.24 -3.50 -2.97
CA ASN A 107 23.65 -4.83 -3.18
C ASN A 107 22.19 -4.77 -3.62
N THR A 108 21.39 -3.84 -3.10
CA THR A 108 20.01 -3.62 -3.55
C THR A 108 19.98 -3.24 -5.03
N PHE A 109 20.79 -2.28 -5.47
CA PHE A 109 20.88 -1.93 -6.89
C PHE A 109 21.37 -3.08 -7.77
N ARG A 110 22.33 -3.86 -7.28
CA ARG A 110 22.82 -5.06 -8.00
C ARG A 110 21.74 -6.12 -8.13
N GLN A 111 20.97 -6.37 -7.06
CA GLN A 111 19.85 -7.31 -7.08
C GLN A 111 18.74 -6.84 -8.04
N LEU A 112 18.38 -5.56 -8.01
CA LEU A 112 17.41 -4.99 -8.94
C LEU A 112 17.86 -5.16 -10.40
N ALA A 113 19.13 -4.82 -10.71
CA ALA A 113 19.68 -5.00 -12.04
C ALA A 113 19.69 -6.48 -12.47
N LYS A 114 19.99 -7.40 -11.56
CA LYS A 114 19.94 -8.85 -11.80
C LYS A 114 18.51 -9.31 -12.09
N SER A 115 17.55 -8.95 -11.24
CA SER A 115 16.13 -9.30 -11.43
C SER A 115 15.58 -8.75 -12.74
N PHE A 116 15.91 -7.50 -13.09
CA PHE A 116 15.53 -6.92 -14.37
C PHE A 116 16.14 -7.68 -15.56
N LYS A 117 17.41 -8.08 -15.48
CA LYS A 117 18.08 -8.85 -16.50
C LYS A 117 17.48 -10.25 -16.66
N GLU A 118 17.09 -10.88 -15.56
CA GLU A 118 16.40 -12.18 -15.56
C GLU A 118 14.99 -12.08 -16.14
N ALA A 119 14.21 -11.07 -15.77
CA ALA A 119 12.90 -10.79 -16.33
C ALA A 119 12.96 -10.55 -17.84
N LYS A 120 13.96 -9.80 -18.32
CA LYS A 120 14.19 -9.55 -19.74
C LYS A 120 14.49 -10.81 -20.55
N LYS A 121 15.08 -11.84 -19.93
CA LYS A 121 15.34 -13.15 -20.60
C LYS A 121 14.05 -13.91 -20.88
N GLN A 122 13.02 -13.69 -20.09
CA GLN A 122 11.72 -14.35 -20.23
C GLN A 122 10.77 -13.41 -20.99
N LYS A 123 10.76 -13.52 -22.31
CA LYS A 123 10.03 -12.62 -23.22
C LYS A 123 8.56 -12.40 -22.82
N HIS A 124 7.86 -13.43 -22.41
CA HIS A 124 6.45 -13.33 -22.01
C HIS A 124 6.27 -12.52 -20.72
N ILE A 125 7.12 -12.72 -19.71
CA ILE A 125 7.10 -11.97 -18.46
C ILE A 125 7.47 -10.51 -18.72
N PHE A 126 8.46 -10.25 -19.57
CA PHE A 126 8.86 -8.89 -19.90
C PHE A 126 7.76 -8.11 -20.61
N ILE A 127 7.11 -8.73 -21.63
CA ILE A 127 5.97 -8.11 -22.32
C ILE A 127 4.82 -7.84 -21.36
N TYR A 128 4.51 -8.78 -20.47
CA TYR A 128 3.49 -8.60 -19.44
C TYR A 128 3.82 -7.42 -18.52
N LEU A 129 5.04 -7.32 -18.03
CA LEU A 129 5.46 -6.21 -17.16
C LEU A 129 5.37 -4.85 -17.86
N VAL A 130 5.76 -4.78 -19.14
CA VAL A 130 5.64 -3.54 -19.94
C VAL A 130 4.19 -3.16 -20.15
N ALA A 131 3.34 -4.12 -20.53
CA ALA A 131 1.91 -3.89 -20.71
C ALA A 131 1.24 -3.46 -19.40
N PHE A 132 1.59 -4.11 -18.30
CA PHE A 132 1.10 -3.77 -16.97
C PHE A 132 1.53 -2.35 -16.54
N PHE A 133 2.78 -1.98 -16.80
CA PHE A 133 3.28 -0.64 -16.53
C PHE A 133 2.44 0.44 -17.23
N PHE A 134 2.21 0.30 -18.54
CA PHE A 134 1.38 1.25 -19.29
C PHE A 134 -0.08 1.25 -18.85
N PHE A 135 -0.63 0.08 -18.51
CA PHE A 135 -1.98 -0.02 -17.99
C PHE A 135 -2.15 0.73 -16.66
N ILE A 136 -1.25 0.49 -15.73
CA ILE A 136 -1.27 1.13 -14.41
C ILE A 136 -1.04 2.64 -14.52
N ASP A 137 -0.10 3.06 -15.37
CA ASP A 137 0.16 4.48 -15.62
C ASP A 137 -1.09 5.19 -16.16
N GLY A 138 -1.78 4.55 -17.12
CA GLY A 138 -3.06 5.03 -17.63
C GLY A 138 -4.14 5.14 -16.55
N VAL A 139 -4.29 4.13 -15.71
CA VAL A 139 -5.27 4.12 -14.60
C VAL A 139 -4.97 5.24 -13.60
N TYR A 140 -3.72 5.40 -13.17
CA TYR A 140 -3.34 6.46 -12.22
C TYR A 140 -3.38 7.89 -12.79
N THR A 141 -3.40 8.02 -14.11
CA THR A 141 -3.52 9.34 -14.76
C THR A 141 -4.97 9.81 -14.84
N ILE A 142 -5.92 8.86 -14.85
CA ILE A 142 -7.37 9.15 -14.99
C ILE A 142 -8.03 9.38 -13.62
N ILE A 143 -7.50 8.78 -12.55
CA ILE A 143 -8.01 8.88 -11.18
C ILE A 143 -7.37 10.07 -10.45
#